data_36f9b7757b8762c474db807fd56b42b3
#
_entry.id   36f9b7757b8762c474db807fd56b42b3
#
_cell.length_a   1.000
_cell.length_b   1.000
_cell.length_c   1.000
_cell.angle_alpha   90.00
_cell.angle_beta   90.00
_cell.angle_gamma   90.00
#
_symmetry.space_group_name_H-M   'P 1'
#
loop_
_entity.id
_entity.type
_entity.pdbx_description
1 polymer ?
#
loop_
_entity_poly.entity_id
_entity_poly.type
_entity_poly.pdbx_seq_one_letter_code
_entity_poly.pdbx_strand_id
1 'polypeptide(L)'
;MYGKTIRLKRLFPSPDRRLFSVPLDHSVSMGPIDGLEELAPLASELQEGGVDLLIVTKGAVREVAPILGPRTMLGVHISASTSLGPTSNLKVLVAHAAETVSLGADLVSVQVNFGIPEEPTMLRDLGVAADECRQLGIPLLCMAYVKKEGGGSPEELRHAARAAADTGADIVKTSYPSSKEEFAKLCRTTPVPVLIGGGVRLENETQFLQIIEDSISAGGSGICIGRNLFQRRPVGPLAERLAHLLHGRAPTGRP
;
A
#
# COMPACT_ATOMS: atom_id res chain seq x y z
N MET A 1 -23.51 3.00 -6.04
CA MET A 1 -22.59 3.26 -4.94
C MET A 1 -21.52 4.27 -5.37
N TYR A 2 -21.86 5.55 -5.31
CA TYR A 2 -21.01 6.62 -5.88
C TYR A 2 -19.76 6.90 -5.05
N GLY A 3 -19.78 6.65 -3.72
CA GLY A 3 -18.66 6.96 -2.83
C GLY A 3 -17.36 6.25 -3.20
N LYS A 4 -17.40 4.94 -3.48
CA LYS A 4 -16.24 4.16 -3.92
C LYS A 4 -15.68 4.68 -5.26
N THR A 5 -16.58 4.95 -6.22
CA THR A 5 -16.18 5.49 -7.54
C THR A 5 -15.49 6.85 -7.42
N ILE A 6 -16.00 7.74 -6.57
CA ILE A 6 -15.40 9.07 -6.35
C ILE A 6 -14.01 8.94 -5.73
N ARG A 7 -13.86 8.09 -4.71
CA ARG A 7 -12.57 7.87 -4.04
C ARG A 7 -11.54 7.23 -4.97
N LEU A 8 -11.94 6.22 -5.74
CA LEU A 8 -11.05 5.60 -6.74
C LEU A 8 -10.60 6.60 -7.81
N LYS A 9 -11.48 7.52 -8.26
CA LYS A 9 -11.11 8.59 -9.19
C LYS A 9 -10.15 9.62 -8.58
N ARG A 10 -10.14 9.80 -7.26
CA ARG A 10 -9.15 10.65 -6.59
C ARG A 10 -7.80 9.94 -6.47
N LEU A 11 -7.80 8.64 -6.20
CA LEU A 11 -6.59 7.80 -6.17
C LEU A 11 -5.95 7.64 -7.56
N PHE A 12 -6.78 7.53 -8.60
CA PHE A 12 -6.37 7.36 -10.00
C PHE A 12 -7.10 8.40 -10.87
N PRO A 13 -6.65 9.68 -10.84
CA PRO A 13 -7.38 10.79 -11.50
C PRO A 13 -7.30 10.74 -13.03
N SER A 14 -6.33 10.03 -13.61
CA SER A 14 -6.21 9.78 -15.05
C SER A 14 -5.55 8.42 -15.31
N PRO A 15 -5.72 7.82 -16.51
CA PRO A 15 -5.08 6.54 -16.85
C PRO A 15 -3.55 6.58 -16.76
N ASP A 16 -2.94 7.74 -16.97
CA ASP A 16 -1.48 7.91 -17.00
C ASP A 16 -0.89 8.25 -15.63
N ARG A 17 -1.73 8.68 -14.67
CA ARG A 17 -1.27 9.00 -13.33
C ARG A 17 -1.23 7.76 -12.46
N ARG A 18 -0.07 7.47 -11.91
CA ARG A 18 0.20 6.34 -11.02
C ARG A 18 0.04 6.77 -9.56
N LEU A 19 -0.46 5.87 -8.73
CA LEU A 19 -0.63 6.15 -7.29
C LEU A 19 0.73 6.05 -6.59
N PHE A 20 1.11 7.13 -5.88
CA PHE A 20 2.23 7.12 -4.95
C PHE A 20 1.72 6.97 -3.52
N SER A 21 1.78 5.76 -2.98
CA SER A 21 1.37 5.52 -1.59
C SER A 21 2.52 5.08 -0.69
N VAL A 22 2.47 5.50 0.57
CA VAL A 22 3.48 5.17 1.58
C VAL A 22 2.79 4.56 2.81
N PRO A 23 3.02 3.26 3.09
CA PRO A 23 2.54 2.63 4.31
C PRO A 23 3.48 2.95 5.47
N LEU A 24 2.90 3.46 6.56
CA LEU A 24 3.53 3.81 7.83
C LEU A 24 2.98 2.92 8.97
N ASP A 25 2.44 1.77 8.63
CA ASP A 25 1.75 0.82 9.51
C ASP A 25 2.65 -0.27 10.11
N HIS A 26 3.94 -0.22 9.85
CA HIS A 26 4.90 -1.30 10.20
C HIS A 26 5.07 -1.48 11.71
N SER A 27 4.94 -0.41 12.50
CA SER A 27 5.24 -0.42 13.94
C SER A 27 4.37 -1.40 14.74
N VAL A 28 3.12 -1.64 14.34
CA VAL A 28 2.27 -2.62 15.03
C VAL A 28 2.84 -4.04 14.93
N SER A 29 3.50 -4.37 13.82
CA SER A 29 4.06 -5.71 13.60
C SER A 29 5.50 -5.85 14.09
N MET A 30 6.31 -4.80 13.95
CA MET A 30 7.76 -4.86 14.10
C MET A 30 8.26 -4.08 15.34
N GLY A 31 7.38 -3.36 16.04
CA GLY A 31 7.75 -2.42 17.09
C GLY A 31 8.30 -1.11 16.53
N PRO A 32 8.92 -0.27 17.36
CA PRO A 32 9.61 0.93 16.90
C PRO A 32 10.72 0.55 15.92
N ILE A 33 10.66 1.06 14.71
CA ILE A 33 11.67 0.84 13.67
C ILE A 33 12.18 2.16 13.15
N ASP A 34 13.43 2.15 12.69
CA ASP A 34 14.09 3.33 12.13
C ASP A 34 13.23 3.99 11.06
N GLY A 35 13.04 5.30 11.20
CA GLY A 35 12.29 6.15 10.29
C GLY A 35 10.80 6.28 10.61
N LEU A 36 10.27 5.57 11.61
CA LEU A 36 8.87 5.70 12.08
C LEU A 36 8.76 6.15 13.54
N GLU A 37 9.80 6.75 14.09
CA GLU A 37 9.83 7.24 15.47
C GLU A 37 8.92 8.46 15.66
N GLU A 38 8.83 9.32 14.64
CA GLU A 38 8.04 10.56 14.66
C GLU A 38 7.19 10.66 13.38
N LEU A 39 5.91 10.24 13.48
CA LEU A 39 5.05 10.13 12.30
C LEU A 39 4.62 11.47 11.71
N ALA A 40 4.35 12.49 12.54
CA ALA A 40 3.88 13.77 12.03
C ALA A 40 4.94 14.52 11.20
N PRO A 41 6.21 14.68 11.65
CA PRO A 41 7.27 15.23 10.81
C PRO A 41 7.49 14.45 9.52
N LEU A 42 7.53 13.13 9.60
CA LEU A 42 7.69 12.27 8.42
C LEU A 42 6.54 12.45 7.43
N ALA A 43 5.30 12.47 7.91
CA ALA A 43 4.12 12.66 7.07
C ALA A 43 4.14 14.03 6.36
N SER A 44 4.61 15.09 7.04
CA SER A 44 4.79 16.41 6.43
C SER A 44 5.83 16.37 5.31
N GLU A 45 7.00 15.77 5.54
CA GLU A 45 8.06 15.64 4.53
C GLU A 45 7.59 14.82 3.31
N LEU A 46 6.83 13.73 3.54
CA LEU A 46 6.27 12.89 2.49
C LEU A 46 5.23 13.62 1.63
N GLN A 47 4.35 14.41 2.25
CA GLN A 47 3.35 15.22 1.54
C GLN A 47 4.01 16.29 0.67
N GLU A 48 5.01 16.99 1.20
CA GLU A 48 5.81 17.96 0.46
C GLU A 48 6.53 17.30 -0.73
N GLY A 49 7.01 16.06 -0.56
CA GLY A 49 7.60 15.22 -1.59
C GLY A 49 6.61 14.65 -2.62
N GLY A 50 5.31 14.96 -2.52
CA GLY A 50 4.31 14.62 -3.54
C GLY A 50 3.66 13.24 -3.38
N VAL A 51 3.64 12.67 -2.17
CA VAL A 51 2.92 11.43 -1.85
C VAL A 51 1.41 11.66 -1.94
N ASP A 52 0.69 10.78 -2.64
CA ASP A 52 -0.76 10.86 -2.83
C ASP A 52 -1.54 10.25 -1.66
N LEU A 53 -1.00 9.19 -1.03
CA LEU A 53 -1.71 8.42 0.00
C LEU A 53 -0.75 7.96 1.10
N LEU A 54 -1.06 8.32 2.34
CA LEU A 54 -0.41 7.77 3.52
C LEU A 54 -1.31 6.68 4.13
N ILE A 55 -0.76 5.49 4.39
CA ILE A 55 -1.49 4.39 5.04
C ILE A 55 -0.94 4.22 6.45
N VAL A 56 -1.77 4.44 7.45
CA VAL A 56 -1.39 4.35 8.86
C VAL A 56 -2.27 3.34 9.61
N THR A 57 -1.86 2.95 10.81
CA THR A 57 -2.74 2.20 11.73
C THR A 57 -3.80 3.14 12.33
N LYS A 58 -4.94 2.59 12.79
CA LYS A 58 -6.02 3.41 13.40
C LYS A 58 -5.52 4.28 14.56
N GLY A 59 -4.61 3.77 15.37
CA GLY A 59 -4.04 4.50 16.50
C GLY A 59 -3.13 5.67 16.10
N ALA A 60 -2.49 5.58 14.93
CA ALA A 60 -1.60 6.60 14.40
C ALA A 60 -2.32 7.74 13.65
N VAL A 61 -3.61 7.57 13.35
CA VAL A 61 -4.41 8.63 12.70
C VAL A 61 -4.36 9.94 13.49
N ARG A 62 -4.40 9.89 14.81
CA ARG A 62 -4.33 11.08 15.68
C ARG A 62 -3.06 11.92 15.51
N GLU A 63 -1.97 11.32 15.04
CA GLU A 63 -0.69 12.01 14.82
C GLU A 63 -0.61 12.60 13.40
N VAL A 64 -1.23 11.95 12.43
CA VAL A 64 -1.14 12.32 11.02
C VAL A 64 -2.30 13.22 10.57
N ALA A 65 -3.52 12.95 11.02
CA ALA A 65 -4.71 13.70 10.57
C ALA A 65 -4.62 15.23 10.81
N PRO A 66 -4.07 15.74 11.94
CA PRO A 66 -3.99 17.19 12.15
C PRO A 66 -3.10 17.94 11.16
N ILE A 67 -2.15 17.23 10.52
CA ILE A 67 -1.17 17.84 9.60
C ILE A 67 -1.42 17.45 8.14
N LEU A 68 -2.43 16.62 7.89
CA LEU A 68 -2.72 16.11 6.54
C LEU A 68 -3.25 17.24 5.65
N GLY A 69 -2.52 17.51 4.58
CA GLY A 69 -2.89 18.52 3.58
C GLY A 69 -3.99 18.02 2.62
N PRO A 70 -4.65 18.93 1.91
CA PRO A 70 -5.82 18.61 1.09
C PRO A 70 -5.51 17.75 -0.14
N ARG A 71 -4.24 17.57 -0.50
CA ARG A 71 -3.81 16.78 -1.66
C ARG A 71 -3.43 15.35 -1.32
N THR A 72 -3.13 15.06 -0.05
CA THR A 72 -2.72 13.74 0.41
C THR A 72 -3.90 13.04 1.06
N MET A 73 -4.22 11.86 0.61
CA MET A 73 -5.31 11.03 1.12
C MET A 73 -4.85 10.18 2.31
N LEU A 74 -5.81 9.80 3.15
CA LEU A 74 -5.60 8.95 4.31
C LEU A 74 -6.09 7.53 4.04
N GLY A 75 -5.20 6.55 4.13
CA GLY A 75 -5.54 5.13 4.24
C GLY A 75 -5.42 4.65 5.68
N VAL A 76 -6.35 3.81 6.12
CA VAL A 76 -6.26 3.18 7.44
C VAL A 76 -6.11 1.67 7.29
N HIS A 77 -5.02 1.13 7.85
CA HIS A 77 -4.75 -0.29 7.88
C HIS A 77 -5.43 -0.94 9.07
N ILE A 78 -6.27 -1.96 8.81
CA ILE A 78 -7.16 -2.56 9.81
C ILE A 78 -6.82 -4.00 10.17
N SER A 79 -5.74 -4.59 9.64
CA SER A 79 -5.29 -5.90 10.05
C SER A 79 -3.93 -5.82 10.75
N ALA A 80 -3.74 -6.63 11.79
CA ALA A 80 -2.52 -6.56 12.61
C ALA A 80 -2.06 -7.94 13.08
N SER A 81 -0.78 -8.02 13.35
CA SER A 81 -0.11 -9.04 14.17
C SER A 81 1.13 -8.41 14.79
N THR A 82 1.72 -9.05 15.78
CA THR A 82 3.02 -8.63 16.33
C THR A 82 4.07 -9.72 16.14
N SER A 83 5.34 -9.32 16.12
CA SER A 83 6.47 -10.25 16.14
C SER A 83 6.71 -10.87 17.53
N LEU A 84 5.96 -10.45 18.56
CA LEU A 84 6.08 -10.97 19.93
C LEU A 84 5.45 -12.35 20.08
N GLY A 85 4.44 -12.67 19.27
CA GLY A 85 3.74 -13.94 19.32
C GLY A 85 4.26 -14.96 18.31
N PRO A 86 3.91 -16.24 18.47
CA PRO A 86 4.36 -17.33 17.58
C PRO A 86 3.74 -17.25 16.17
N THR A 87 2.62 -16.54 16.01
CA THR A 87 1.84 -16.46 14.75
C THR A 87 1.98 -15.08 14.08
N SER A 88 3.19 -14.55 13.98
CA SER A 88 3.46 -13.20 13.45
C SER A 88 2.98 -13.00 12.00
N ASN A 89 2.78 -14.07 11.24
CA ASN A 89 2.25 -14.04 9.88
C ASN A 89 0.70 -14.05 9.82
N LEU A 90 0.00 -14.38 10.89
CA LEU A 90 -1.46 -14.30 10.99
C LEU A 90 -1.86 -12.84 11.24
N LYS A 91 -2.42 -12.20 10.23
CA LYS A 91 -2.99 -10.85 10.35
C LYS A 91 -4.48 -10.97 10.62
N VAL A 92 -4.93 -10.44 11.76
CA VAL A 92 -6.35 -10.43 12.14
C VAL A 92 -6.92 -9.02 12.07
N LEU A 93 -8.22 -8.90 11.83
CA LEU A 93 -8.87 -7.58 11.84
C LEU A 93 -8.88 -7.01 13.27
N VAL A 94 -8.44 -5.76 13.40
CA VAL A 94 -8.39 -4.99 14.66
C VAL A 94 -9.27 -3.74 14.61
N ALA A 95 -9.96 -3.54 13.49
CA ALA A 95 -10.94 -2.48 13.28
C ALA A 95 -11.96 -2.91 12.23
N HIS A 96 -13.08 -2.21 12.16
CA HIS A 96 -14.10 -2.30 11.11
C HIS A 96 -14.00 -1.12 10.15
N ALA A 97 -14.45 -1.31 8.91
CA ALA A 97 -14.43 -0.23 7.92
C ALA A 97 -15.24 1.00 8.36
N ALA A 98 -16.29 0.84 9.15
CA ALA A 98 -17.08 1.95 9.72
C ALA A 98 -16.24 2.84 10.66
N GLU A 99 -15.38 2.25 11.48
CA GLU A 99 -14.46 3.00 12.34
C GLU A 99 -13.49 3.84 11.48
N THR A 100 -12.96 3.27 10.41
CA THR A 100 -12.01 3.99 9.54
C THR A 100 -12.63 5.17 8.83
N VAL A 101 -13.90 5.05 8.40
CA VAL A 101 -14.65 6.17 7.82
C VAL A 101 -14.83 7.29 8.85
N SER A 102 -15.12 6.96 10.10
CA SER A 102 -15.22 7.94 11.19
C SER A 102 -13.90 8.64 11.49
N LEU A 103 -12.77 7.97 11.21
CA LEU A 103 -11.43 8.54 11.32
C LEU A 103 -11.02 9.40 10.10
N GLY A 104 -11.88 9.53 9.10
CA GLY A 104 -11.62 10.35 7.90
C GLY A 104 -10.90 9.62 6.79
N ALA A 105 -10.86 8.28 6.79
CA ALA A 105 -10.16 7.51 5.77
C ALA A 105 -10.78 7.66 4.37
N ASP A 106 -9.95 7.80 3.36
CA ASP A 106 -10.27 7.71 1.94
C ASP A 106 -10.16 6.27 1.43
N LEU A 107 -9.42 5.41 2.14
CA LEU A 107 -9.13 4.03 1.78
C LEU A 107 -8.95 3.17 3.03
N VAL A 108 -9.44 1.93 2.97
CA VAL A 108 -9.14 0.88 3.96
C VAL A 108 -8.06 -0.05 3.39
N SER A 109 -7.15 -0.54 4.22
CA SER A 109 -6.24 -1.59 3.80
C SER A 109 -6.20 -2.77 4.75
N VAL A 110 -6.01 -3.97 4.20
CA VAL A 110 -5.78 -5.23 4.92
C VAL A 110 -4.58 -5.95 4.33
N GLN A 111 -4.00 -6.87 5.09
CA GLN A 111 -2.94 -7.75 4.60
C GLN A 111 -3.40 -9.20 4.65
N VAL A 112 -3.14 -9.94 3.57
CA VAL A 112 -3.28 -11.39 3.48
C VAL A 112 -1.92 -11.99 3.14
N ASN A 113 -1.47 -12.91 3.98
CA ASN A 113 -0.28 -13.72 3.75
C ASN A 113 -0.71 -15.08 3.19
N PHE A 114 -0.44 -15.31 1.91
CA PHE A 114 -0.77 -16.54 1.19
C PHE A 114 0.32 -17.60 1.36
N GLY A 115 -0.08 -18.87 1.22
CA GLY A 115 0.83 -20.01 1.23
C GLY A 115 1.25 -20.47 2.62
N ILE A 116 0.51 -20.10 3.67
CA ILE A 116 0.72 -20.51 5.05
C ILE A 116 -0.56 -21.11 5.65
N PRO A 117 -0.50 -21.90 6.73
CA PRO A 117 -1.68 -22.54 7.32
C PRO A 117 -2.79 -21.57 7.75
N GLU A 118 -2.44 -20.35 8.11
CA GLU A 118 -3.35 -19.31 8.59
C GLU A 118 -4.05 -18.52 7.45
N GLU A 119 -3.70 -18.78 6.20
CA GLU A 119 -4.30 -18.14 5.02
C GLU A 119 -5.83 -18.10 5.00
N PRO A 120 -6.55 -19.22 5.31
CA PRO A 120 -8.02 -19.25 5.27
C PRO A 120 -8.67 -18.21 6.21
N THR A 121 -8.06 -17.95 7.37
CA THR A 121 -8.53 -16.93 8.32
C THR A 121 -8.41 -15.53 7.72
N MET A 122 -7.26 -15.21 7.15
CA MET A 122 -7.01 -13.89 6.54
C MET A 122 -7.83 -13.68 5.27
N LEU A 123 -8.07 -14.72 4.49
CA LEU A 123 -8.91 -14.67 3.31
C LEU A 123 -10.39 -14.41 3.67
N ARG A 124 -10.90 -15.05 4.72
CA ARG A 124 -12.23 -14.75 5.29
C ARG A 124 -12.29 -13.28 5.75
N ASP A 125 -11.30 -12.81 6.48
CA ASP A 125 -11.23 -11.44 7.00
C ASP A 125 -11.17 -10.41 5.85
N LEU A 126 -10.49 -10.72 4.74
CA LEU A 126 -10.52 -9.91 3.52
C LEU A 126 -11.95 -9.82 2.96
N GLY A 127 -12.67 -10.95 2.89
CA GLY A 127 -14.06 -10.97 2.41
C GLY A 127 -14.99 -10.13 3.27
N VAL A 128 -14.86 -10.21 4.60
CA VAL A 128 -15.62 -9.37 5.56
C VAL A 128 -15.32 -7.90 5.33
N ALA A 129 -14.04 -7.52 5.27
CA ALA A 129 -13.63 -6.14 5.02
C ALA A 129 -14.14 -5.63 3.65
N ALA A 130 -14.14 -6.48 2.61
CA ALA A 130 -14.63 -6.12 1.28
C ALA A 130 -16.13 -5.79 1.29
N ASP A 131 -16.93 -6.59 2.02
CA ASP A 131 -18.38 -6.35 2.16
C ASP A 131 -18.67 -5.06 2.93
N GLU A 132 -17.99 -4.81 4.05
CA GLU A 132 -18.11 -3.57 4.79
C GLU A 132 -17.73 -2.35 3.94
N CYS A 133 -16.58 -2.42 3.25
CA CYS A 133 -16.09 -1.35 2.37
C CYS A 133 -17.06 -1.09 1.20
N ARG A 134 -17.67 -2.14 0.66
CA ARG A 134 -18.69 -2.02 -0.39
C ARG A 134 -19.92 -1.29 0.12
N GLN A 135 -20.42 -1.61 1.32
CA GLN A 135 -21.59 -0.98 1.93
C GLN A 135 -21.33 0.50 2.22
N LEU A 136 -20.15 0.85 2.71
CA LEU A 136 -19.76 2.21 3.07
C LEU A 136 -19.26 3.05 1.89
N GLY A 137 -19.08 2.43 0.72
CA GLY A 137 -18.58 3.11 -0.46
C GLY A 137 -17.12 3.61 -0.33
N ILE A 138 -16.28 2.87 0.41
CA ILE A 138 -14.85 3.16 0.55
C ILE A 138 -14.03 2.08 -0.18
N PRO A 139 -12.93 2.45 -0.89
CA PRO A 139 -12.04 1.47 -1.53
C PRO A 139 -11.29 0.60 -0.53
N LEU A 140 -11.06 -0.66 -0.90
CA LEU A 140 -10.25 -1.63 -0.14
C LEU A 140 -8.96 -1.97 -0.90
N LEU A 141 -7.81 -1.74 -0.26
CA LEU A 141 -6.51 -2.21 -0.72
C LEU A 141 -6.15 -3.50 0.02
N CYS A 142 -5.84 -4.57 -0.72
CA CYS A 142 -5.26 -5.79 -0.15
C CYS A 142 -3.75 -5.83 -0.38
N MET A 143 -2.98 -5.93 0.70
CA MET A 143 -1.56 -6.25 0.67
C MET A 143 -1.43 -7.78 0.57
N ALA A 144 -1.30 -8.30 -0.64
CA ALA A 144 -1.24 -9.74 -0.95
C ALA A 144 0.22 -10.19 -1.03
N TYR A 145 0.67 -10.95 -0.03
CA TYR A 145 2.04 -11.46 0.04
C TYR A 145 2.07 -12.98 0.10
N VAL A 146 2.97 -13.60 -0.67
CA VAL A 146 3.27 -15.03 -0.53
C VAL A 146 4.35 -15.21 0.52
N LYS A 147 4.07 -16.00 1.56
CA LYS A 147 4.95 -16.26 2.71
C LYS A 147 5.54 -17.66 2.64
N LYS A 148 6.30 -17.91 1.58
CA LYS A 148 7.09 -19.12 1.38
C LYS A 148 8.57 -18.77 1.33
N GLU A 149 9.44 -19.77 1.47
CA GLU A 149 10.86 -19.60 1.24
C GLU A 149 11.11 -18.99 -0.15
N GLY A 150 11.97 -17.98 -0.22
CA GLY A 150 12.21 -17.22 -1.47
C GLY A 150 11.12 -16.21 -1.87
N GLY A 151 10.06 -16.02 -1.06
CA GLY A 151 9.01 -15.00 -1.33
C GLY A 151 7.93 -15.43 -2.33
N GLY A 152 7.91 -16.69 -2.73
CA GLY A 152 6.99 -17.26 -3.71
C GLY A 152 7.43 -17.10 -5.17
N SER A 153 6.98 -18.01 -6.02
CA SER A 153 7.20 -17.95 -7.47
C SER A 153 6.37 -16.86 -8.13
N PRO A 154 6.73 -16.39 -9.35
CA PRO A 154 5.90 -15.46 -10.11
C PRO A 154 4.46 -15.93 -10.31
N GLU A 155 4.25 -17.23 -10.44
CA GLU A 155 2.93 -17.83 -10.58
C GLU A 155 2.12 -17.75 -9.28
N GLU A 156 2.74 -18.02 -8.14
CA GLU A 156 2.10 -17.89 -6.82
C GLU A 156 1.75 -16.42 -6.52
N LEU A 157 2.62 -15.46 -6.89
CA LEU A 157 2.32 -14.03 -6.77
C LEU A 157 1.12 -13.62 -7.65
N ARG A 158 1.02 -14.13 -8.88
CA ARG A 158 -0.15 -13.92 -9.75
C ARG A 158 -1.41 -14.52 -9.13
N HIS A 159 -1.34 -15.73 -8.58
CA HIS A 159 -2.47 -16.38 -7.92
C HIS A 159 -2.93 -15.57 -6.69
N ALA A 160 -2.01 -15.17 -5.82
CA ALA A 160 -2.32 -14.35 -4.65
C ALA A 160 -2.97 -13.01 -5.03
N ALA A 161 -2.43 -12.31 -6.03
CA ALA A 161 -3.00 -11.06 -6.52
C ALA A 161 -4.41 -11.24 -7.09
N ARG A 162 -4.62 -12.30 -7.86
CA ARG A 162 -5.93 -12.64 -8.43
C ARG A 162 -6.94 -13.04 -7.34
N ALA A 163 -6.54 -13.89 -6.39
CA ALA A 163 -7.39 -14.30 -5.28
C ALA A 163 -7.83 -13.09 -4.42
N ALA A 164 -6.91 -12.14 -4.15
CA ALA A 164 -7.25 -10.92 -3.44
C ALA A 164 -8.29 -10.08 -4.20
N ALA A 165 -8.14 -9.91 -5.51
CA ALA A 165 -9.09 -9.17 -6.35
C ALA A 165 -10.46 -9.86 -6.41
N ASP A 166 -10.48 -11.18 -6.64
CA ASP A 166 -11.73 -11.96 -6.74
C ASP A 166 -12.46 -12.06 -5.38
N THR A 167 -11.76 -11.88 -4.25
CA THR A 167 -12.35 -11.78 -2.91
C THR A 167 -12.90 -10.38 -2.59
N GLY A 168 -12.67 -9.38 -3.46
CA GLY A 168 -13.29 -8.07 -3.37
C GLY A 168 -12.36 -6.90 -3.08
N ALA A 169 -11.04 -7.08 -3.17
CA ALA A 169 -10.13 -5.94 -3.14
C ALA A 169 -10.31 -5.06 -4.38
N ASP A 170 -10.32 -3.75 -4.20
CA ASP A 170 -10.38 -2.77 -5.28
C ASP A 170 -8.98 -2.40 -5.81
N ILE A 171 -7.95 -2.63 -5.00
CA ILE A 171 -6.54 -2.38 -5.30
C ILE A 171 -5.74 -3.52 -4.68
N VAL A 172 -4.76 -4.03 -5.40
CA VAL A 172 -3.84 -5.05 -4.88
C VAL A 172 -2.42 -4.49 -4.79
N LYS A 173 -1.80 -4.66 -3.63
CA LYS A 173 -0.36 -4.45 -3.44
C LYS A 173 0.32 -5.80 -3.35
N THR A 174 1.37 -6.01 -4.13
CA THR A 174 2.13 -7.27 -4.13
C THR A 174 3.63 -7.04 -4.22
N SER A 175 4.43 -8.10 -4.02
CA SER A 175 5.87 -8.05 -4.25
C SER A 175 6.19 -7.98 -5.74
N TYR A 176 7.33 -7.37 -6.09
CA TYR A 176 7.85 -7.43 -7.45
C TYR A 176 8.34 -8.86 -7.73
N PRO A 177 7.88 -9.51 -8.81
CA PRO A 177 8.40 -10.80 -9.22
C PRO A 177 9.82 -10.64 -9.79
N SER A 178 10.41 -11.76 -10.23
CA SER A 178 11.81 -11.81 -10.69
C SER A 178 12.13 -10.95 -11.91
N SER A 179 11.12 -10.56 -12.71
CA SER A 179 11.32 -9.78 -13.92
C SER A 179 10.13 -8.89 -14.30
N LYS A 180 10.38 -7.93 -15.18
CA LYS A 180 9.38 -7.04 -15.79
C LYS A 180 8.30 -7.82 -16.54
N GLU A 181 8.68 -8.86 -17.28
CA GLU A 181 7.76 -9.71 -18.05
C GLU A 181 6.78 -10.46 -17.15
N GLU A 182 7.27 -10.98 -16.02
CA GLU A 182 6.42 -11.64 -15.03
C GLU A 182 5.49 -10.65 -14.34
N PHE A 183 5.95 -9.44 -14.06
CA PHE A 183 5.08 -8.40 -13.51
C PHE A 183 4.03 -7.94 -14.52
N ALA A 184 4.37 -7.85 -15.82
CA ALA A 184 3.42 -7.55 -16.87
C ALA A 184 2.34 -8.63 -17.00
N LYS A 185 2.69 -9.92 -16.84
CA LYS A 185 1.71 -11.00 -16.79
C LYS A 185 0.78 -10.87 -15.58
N LEU A 186 1.33 -10.54 -14.41
CA LEU A 186 0.58 -10.32 -13.17
C LEU A 186 -0.43 -9.18 -13.36
N CYS A 187 -0.01 -8.03 -13.86
CA CYS A 187 -0.89 -6.89 -14.10
C CYS A 187 -2.03 -7.23 -15.09
N ARG A 188 -1.73 -7.94 -16.18
CA ARG A 188 -2.76 -8.33 -17.17
C ARG A 188 -3.79 -9.31 -16.64
N THR A 189 -3.43 -10.15 -15.67
CA THR A 189 -4.31 -11.18 -15.12
C THR A 189 -5.04 -10.77 -13.84
N THR A 190 -4.72 -9.59 -13.29
CA THR A 190 -5.38 -9.03 -12.11
C THR A 190 -6.36 -7.93 -12.55
N PRO A 191 -7.68 -8.08 -12.29
CA PRO A 191 -8.71 -7.20 -12.87
C PRO A 191 -8.82 -5.84 -12.17
N VAL A 192 -7.95 -5.54 -11.21
CA VAL A 192 -7.92 -4.29 -10.44
C VAL A 192 -6.52 -3.67 -10.50
N PRO A 193 -6.37 -2.37 -10.19
CA PRO A 193 -5.06 -1.72 -10.10
C PRO A 193 -4.07 -2.48 -9.22
N VAL A 194 -2.85 -2.67 -9.72
CA VAL A 194 -1.76 -3.35 -9.01
C VAL A 194 -0.68 -2.34 -8.63
N LEU A 195 -0.33 -2.31 -7.35
CA LEU A 195 0.76 -1.52 -6.80
C LEU A 195 1.92 -2.45 -6.41
N ILE A 196 3.14 -2.01 -6.71
CA ILE A 196 4.31 -2.74 -6.23
C ILE A 196 4.63 -2.35 -4.78
N GLY A 197 4.91 -3.36 -3.95
CA GLY A 197 5.48 -3.21 -2.62
C GLY A 197 7.00 -3.17 -2.65
N GLY A 198 7.60 -2.30 -1.82
CA GLY A 198 9.06 -2.13 -1.79
C GLY A 198 9.85 -3.25 -1.10
N GLY A 199 9.20 -4.13 -0.33
CA GLY A 199 9.89 -5.16 0.44
C GLY A 199 10.80 -4.59 1.55
N VAL A 200 11.89 -5.29 1.86
CA VAL A 200 12.97 -4.79 2.71
C VAL A 200 13.75 -3.69 2.01
N ARG A 201 14.42 -2.84 2.77
CA ARG A 201 15.28 -1.79 2.20
C ARG A 201 16.39 -2.43 1.36
N LEU A 202 16.50 -1.99 0.11
CA LEU A 202 17.59 -2.34 -0.78
C LEU A 202 18.77 -1.38 -0.55
N GLU A 203 20.00 -1.90 -0.50
CA GLU A 203 21.18 -1.07 -0.34
C GLU A 203 21.40 -0.16 -1.57
N ASN A 204 21.22 -0.71 -2.75
CA ASN A 204 21.42 0.01 -4.02
C ASN A 204 20.16 0.77 -4.43
N GLU A 205 20.19 2.10 -4.34
CA GLU A 205 19.08 2.97 -4.74
C GLU A 205 18.80 2.91 -6.25
N THR A 206 19.83 2.78 -7.09
CA THR A 206 19.65 2.67 -8.54
C THR A 206 18.87 1.41 -8.89
N GLN A 207 19.19 0.28 -8.26
CA GLN A 207 18.43 -0.95 -8.43
C GLN A 207 16.98 -0.80 -7.98
N PHE A 208 16.75 -0.11 -6.86
CA PHE A 208 15.40 0.17 -6.39
C PHE A 208 14.60 1.00 -7.39
N LEU A 209 15.18 2.08 -7.93
CA LEU A 209 14.52 2.92 -8.92
C LEU A 209 14.25 2.17 -10.23
N GLN A 210 15.18 1.32 -10.67
CA GLN A 210 14.98 0.48 -11.85
C GLN A 210 13.76 -0.45 -11.69
N ILE A 211 13.58 -1.06 -10.51
CA ILE A 211 12.41 -1.89 -10.22
C ILE A 211 11.11 -1.06 -10.32
N ILE A 212 11.12 0.19 -9.87
CA ILE A 212 9.96 1.08 -9.99
C ILE A 212 9.65 1.38 -11.47
N GLU A 213 10.66 1.78 -12.25
CA GLU A 213 10.52 2.05 -13.69
C GLU A 213 10.02 0.83 -14.46
N ASP A 214 10.58 -0.34 -14.19
CA ASP A 214 10.16 -1.60 -14.79
C ASP A 214 8.70 -1.92 -14.44
N SER A 215 8.31 -1.72 -13.17
CA SER A 215 6.93 -2.00 -12.73
C SER A 215 5.92 -1.09 -13.42
N ILE A 216 6.21 0.20 -13.56
CA ILE A 216 5.35 1.17 -14.25
C ILE A 216 5.22 0.80 -15.72
N SER A 217 6.35 0.57 -16.39
CA SER A 217 6.37 0.23 -17.83
C SER A 217 5.75 -1.15 -18.13
N ALA A 218 5.66 -2.03 -17.13
CA ALA A 218 4.97 -3.32 -17.20
C ALA A 218 3.46 -3.23 -16.99
N GLY A 219 2.90 -2.05 -16.73
CA GLY A 219 1.47 -1.83 -16.52
C GLY A 219 1.04 -1.70 -15.06
N GLY A 220 1.99 -1.57 -14.14
CA GLY A 220 1.71 -1.25 -12.73
C GLY A 220 0.99 0.08 -12.57
N SER A 221 0.03 0.12 -11.66
CA SER A 221 -0.80 1.30 -11.40
C SER A 221 -0.19 2.25 -10.36
N GLY A 222 1.02 1.95 -9.87
CA GLY A 222 1.74 2.77 -8.91
C GLY A 222 2.56 1.96 -7.92
N ILE A 223 2.93 2.62 -6.84
CA ILE A 223 3.78 2.07 -5.79
C ILE A 223 3.13 2.19 -4.41
N CYS A 224 3.43 1.23 -3.54
CA CYS A 224 3.08 1.31 -2.11
C CYS A 224 4.32 0.88 -1.31
N ILE A 225 5.27 1.81 -1.14
CA ILE A 225 6.60 1.55 -0.59
C ILE A 225 6.79 2.25 0.75
N GLY A 226 7.35 1.54 1.72
CA GLY A 226 7.65 2.04 3.07
C GLY A 226 9.15 2.16 3.31
N ARG A 227 9.79 1.09 3.79
CA ARG A 227 11.18 1.04 4.25
C ARG A 227 12.21 1.55 3.24
N ASN A 228 12.01 1.31 1.95
CA ASN A 228 12.87 1.84 0.90
C ASN A 228 12.80 3.37 0.75
N LEU A 229 11.84 4.02 1.41
CA LEU A 229 11.70 5.47 1.44
C LEU A 229 12.01 6.02 2.85
N PHE A 230 11.20 5.70 3.85
CA PHE A 230 11.32 6.34 5.17
C PHE A 230 12.56 5.92 5.98
N GLN A 231 13.24 4.82 5.63
CA GLN A 231 14.54 4.43 6.20
C GLN A 231 15.74 5.05 5.47
N ARG A 232 15.51 6.00 4.55
CA ARG A 232 16.55 6.82 3.93
C ARG A 232 16.39 8.26 4.42
N ARG A 233 17.51 8.90 4.73
CA ARG A 233 17.49 10.28 5.18
C ARG A 233 18.43 11.14 4.31
N PRO A 234 18.00 12.31 3.88
CA PRO A 234 16.65 12.89 3.98
C PRO A 234 15.63 12.16 3.09
N VAL A 235 14.35 12.14 3.50
CA VAL A 235 13.27 11.43 2.77
C VAL A 235 12.77 12.25 1.57
N GLY A 236 12.66 13.57 1.72
CA GLY A 236 12.06 14.47 0.72
C GLY A 236 12.63 14.34 -0.69
N PRO A 237 13.97 14.40 -0.90
CA PRO A 237 14.55 14.30 -2.25
C PRO A 237 14.20 13.00 -2.99
N LEU A 238 14.16 11.89 -2.28
CA LEU A 238 13.75 10.62 -2.91
C LEU A 238 12.25 10.58 -3.18
N ALA A 239 11.43 11.13 -2.28
CA ALA A 239 9.99 11.25 -2.48
C ALA A 239 9.67 12.10 -3.72
N GLU A 240 10.29 13.28 -3.87
CA GLU A 240 10.14 14.14 -5.05
C GLU A 240 10.55 13.43 -6.34
N ARG A 241 11.66 12.70 -6.32
CA ARG A 241 12.12 11.92 -7.48
C ARG A 241 11.12 10.84 -7.87
N LEU A 242 10.55 10.13 -6.91
CA LEU A 242 9.51 9.11 -7.14
C LEU A 242 8.21 9.75 -7.63
N ALA A 243 7.80 10.88 -7.06
CA ALA A 243 6.63 11.62 -7.53
C ALA A 243 6.80 12.07 -8.99
N HIS A 244 7.98 12.56 -9.36
CA HIS A 244 8.29 12.93 -10.74
C HIS A 244 8.18 11.73 -11.69
N LEU A 245 8.72 10.59 -11.30
CA LEU A 245 8.68 9.36 -12.07
C LEU A 245 7.25 8.83 -12.29
N LEU A 246 6.38 8.95 -11.27
CA LEU A 246 5.01 8.44 -11.27
C LEU A 246 4.02 9.39 -11.94
N HIS A 247 4.23 10.69 -11.85
CA HIS A 247 3.28 11.72 -12.28
C HIS A 247 3.73 12.49 -13.53
N GLY A 248 4.93 12.23 -14.04
CA GLY A 248 5.45 12.84 -15.27
C GLY A 248 5.86 14.32 -15.16
N ARG A 249 5.62 14.99 -14.03
CA ARG A 249 6.12 16.32 -13.66
C ARG A 249 6.06 16.50 -12.16
N ALA A 250 7.06 17.16 -11.59
CA ALA A 250 6.97 17.67 -10.22
C ALA A 250 5.70 18.53 -10.09
N PRO A 251 5.00 18.52 -8.95
CA PRO A 251 3.96 19.50 -8.68
C PRO A 251 4.63 20.89 -8.73
N THR A 252 4.56 21.52 -9.89
CA THR A 252 5.08 22.86 -10.07
C THR A 252 4.20 23.81 -9.27
N GLY A 253 4.82 24.49 -8.31
CA GLY A 253 4.33 25.75 -7.79
C GLY A 253 3.53 25.67 -6.52
N ARG A 254 4.15 26.16 -5.49
CA ARG A 254 3.46 26.93 -4.45
C ARG A 254 2.67 28.07 -5.14
N PRO A 255 1.41 28.35 -4.79
CA PRO A 255 0.87 29.67 -4.95
C PRO A 255 1.59 30.63 -4.00
#